data_e24133cea477e94c3210d836792eebae
#
_entry.id   e24133cea477e94c3210d836792eebae
#
_cell.length_a   1.000
_cell.length_b   1.000
_cell.length_c   1.000
_cell.angle_alpha   90.00
_cell.angle_beta   90.00
_cell.angle_gamma   90.00
#
_symmetry.space_group_name_H-M   'P 1'
#
loop_
_entity.id
_entity.type
_entity.pdbx_description
1 polymer ?
#
loop_
_entity_poly.entity_id
_entity_poly.type
_entity_poly.pdbx_seq_one_letter_code
_entity_poly.pdbx_strand_id
1 'polypeptide(L)'
;MYKIRGQITDIQNENISTQKGDFVKKLITIEEADSGFNHIQQFEIFGKEKIDVIEHSRKLSTGQFVNIDFYIKSREYKGKFYNTLMIKEVMIEDSSARLAEEQVPFS
;
A
#
# COMPACT_ATOMS: atom_id res chain seq x y z
N MET A 1 -6.29 13.96 -4.45
CA MET A 1 -5.56 12.72 -4.17
C MET A 1 -4.86 12.82 -2.83
N TYR A 2 -4.85 11.74 -2.11
CA TYR A 2 -4.28 11.70 -0.77
C TYR A 2 -2.92 11.03 -0.78
N LYS A 3 -2.09 11.37 0.19
CA LYS A 3 -0.77 10.78 0.33
C LYS A 3 -0.54 10.32 1.76
N ILE A 4 0.16 9.21 1.90
CA ILE A 4 0.53 8.70 3.21
C ILE A 4 1.94 8.10 3.13
N ARG A 5 2.69 8.23 4.22
CA ARG A 5 3.98 7.60 4.37
C ARG A 5 3.93 6.67 5.56
N GLY A 6 4.40 5.45 5.40
CA GLY A 6 4.39 4.50 6.48
C GLY A 6 5.16 3.24 6.17
N GLN A 7 5.09 2.31 7.10
CA GLN A 7 5.76 1.03 6.96
C GLN A 7 4.73 -0.06 6.66
N ILE A 8 5.06 -0.92 5.71
CA ILE A 8 4.21 -2.07 5.40
C ILE A 8 4.36 -3.09 6.51
N THR A 9 3.25 -3.41 7.17
CA THR A 9 3.24 -4.38 8.26
C THR A 9 2.62 -5.70 7.87
N ASP A 10 1.81 -5.73 6.81
CA ASP A 10 1.20 -6.95 6.33
C ASP A 10 0.83 -6.83 4.87
N ILE A 11 0.90 -7.94 4.16
CA ILE A 11 0.48 -8.03 2.76
C ILE A 11 -0.32 -9.31 2.58
N GLN A 12 -1.52 -9.17 2.02
CA GLN A 12 -2.38 -10.31 1.72
C GLN A 12 -2.75 -10.27 0.25
N ASN A 13 -2.82 -11.45 -0.35
CA ASN A 13 -3.29 -11.60 -1.72
C ASN A 13 -4.62 -12.33 -1.68
N GLU A 14 -5.60 -11.79 -2.38
CA GLU A 14 -6.92 -12.40 -2.48
C GLU A 14 -7.27 -12.67 -3.92
N ASN A 15 -7.86 -13.84 -4.16
CA ASN A 15 -8.41 -14.20 -5.45
C ASN A 15 -9.92 -14.08 -5.38
N ILE A 16 -10.48 -13.34 -6.33
CA ILE A 16 -11.92 -13.11 -6.38
C ILE A 16 -12.47 -13.75 -7.63
N SER A 17 -13.39 -14.69 -7.46
CA SER A 17 -14.05 -15.35 -8.59
C SER A 17 -15.40 -14.70 -8.83
N THR A 18 -15.63 -14.25 -10.06
CA THR A 18 -16.89 -13.64 -10.46
C THR A 18 -17.36 -14.29 -11.74
N GLN A 19 -18.60 -13.98 -12.13
CA GLN A 19 -19.14 -14.45 -13.41
C GLN A 19 -18.37 -13.88 -14.61
N LYS A 20 -17.70 -12.76 -14.42
CA LYS A 20 -16.91 -12.11 -15.47
C LYS A 20 -15.48 -12.61 -15.51
N GLY A 21 -15.10 -13.49 -14.61
CA GLY A 21 -13.75 -14.02 -14.54
C GLY A 21 -13.15 -13.91 -13.14
N ASP A 22 -11.90 -14.30 -13.05
CA ASP A 22 -11.18 -14.27 -11.79
C ASP A 22 -10.32 -13.02 -11.70
N PHE A 23 -10.34 -12.39 -10.56
CA PHE A 23 -9.55 -11.20 -10.29
C PHE A 23 -8.66 -11.43 -9.08
N VAL A 24 -7.53 -10.76 -9.05
CA VAL A 24 -6.66 -10.75 -7.88
C VAL A 24 -6.61 -9.36 -7.32
N LYS A 25 -6.49 -9.27 -6.01
CA LYS A 25 -6.23 -7.99 -5.36
C LYS A 25 -5.20 -8.19 -4.26
N LYS A 26 -4.48 -7.14 -3.99
CA LYS A 26 -3.47 -7.15 -2.93
C LYS A 26 -3.90 -6.17 -1.85
N LEU A 27 -3.91 -6.64 -0.62
CA LEU A 27 -4.24 -5.81 0.53
C LEU A 27 -2.95 -5.52 1.28
N ILE A 28 -2.66 -4.24 1.47
CA ILE A 28 -1.43 -3.80 2.11
C ILE A 28 -1.79 -3.02 3.35
N THR A 29 -1.31 -3.49 4.49
CA THR A 29 -1.52 -2.81 5.76
C THR A 29 -0.33 -1.93 6.06
N ILE A 30 -0.59 -0.67 6.33
CA ILE A 30 0.42 0.35 6.55
C ILE A 30 0.26 0.93 7.96
N GLU A 31 1.37 1.02 8.67
CA GLU A 31 1.43 1.77 9.91
C GLU A 31 2.03 3.14 9.58
N GLU A 32 1.26 4.20 9.82
CA GLU A 32 1.65 5.55 9.45
C GLU A 32 2.86 6.01 10.25
N ALA A 33 3.86 6.53 9.53
CA ALA A 33 5.16 6.83 10.12
C ALA A 33 5.18 8.13 10.93
N ASP A 34 4.46 9.14 10.46
CA ASP A 34 4.59 10.49 11.00
C ASP A 34 3.46 10.89 11.93
N SER A 35 2.65 9.94 12.31
CA SER A 35 1.55 10.16 13.24
C SER A 35 2.05 9.98 14.67
N GLY A 36 1.59 10.83 15.57
CA GLY A 36 1.81 10.64 16.99
C GLY A 36 1.03 9.48 17.56
N PHE A 37 0.18 8.88 16.75
CA PHE A 37 -0.64 7.72 17.10
C PHE A 37 -0.34 6.60 16.13
N ASN A 38 -0.51 5.37 16.58
CA ASN A 38 -0.29 4.21 15.73
C ASN A 38 -1.50 4.02 14.82
N HIS A 39 -1.55 4.80 13.75
CA HIS A 39 -2.61 4.68 12.76
C HIS A 39 -2.27 3.56 11.80
N ILE A 40 -3.10 2.53 11.81
CA ILE A 40 -2.94 1.39 10.93
C ILE A 40 -4.08 1.44 9.92
N GLN A 41 -3.73 1.40 8.64
CA GLN A 41 -4.71 1.48 7.57
C GLN A 41 -4.43 0.42 6.53
N GLN A 42 -5.49 -0.10 5.93
CA GLN A 42 -5.38 -1.10 4.90
C GLN A 42 -5.68 -0.48 3.54
N PHE A 43 -4.82 -0.75 2.58
CA PHE A 43 -4.93 -0.25 1.22
C PHE A 43 -5.11 -1.42 0.26
N GLU A 44 -5.73 -1.14 -0.86
CA GLU A 44 -6.04 -2.15 -1.85
C GLU A 44 -5.45 -1.79 -3.20
N ILE A 45 -4.83 -2.80 -3.85
CA ILE A 45 -4.49 -2.74 -5.26
C ILE A 45 -5.36 -3.78 -5.95
N PHE A 46 -6.19 -3.35 -6.88
CA PHE A 46 -7.12 -4.23 -7.55
C PHE A 46 -6.65 -4.55 -8.97
N GLY A 47 -6.54 -5.84 -9.26
CA GLY A 47 -6.22 -6.32 -10.60
C GLY A 47 -4.75 -6.61 -10.81
N LYS A 48 -4.47 -7.69 -11.52
CA LYS A 48 -3.11 -8.13 -11.78
C LYS A 48 -2.30 -7.07 -12.52
N GLU A 49 -2.90 -6.42 -13.50
CA GLU A 49 -2.18 -5.39 -14.27
C GLU A 49 -1.72 -4.25 -13.39
N LYS A 50 -2.58 -3.81 -12.49
CA LYS A 50 -2.24 -2.73 -11.58
C LYS A 50 -1.14 -3.15 -10.61
N ILE A 51 -1.23 -4.37 -10.11
CA ILE A 51 -0.20 -4.91 -9.22
C ILE A 51 1.14 -4.97 -9.94
N ASP A 52 1.15 -5.46 -11.17
CA ASP A 52 2.37 -5.59 -11.96
C ASP A 52 2.99 -4.22 -12.24
N VAL A 53 2.18 -3.22 -12.53
CA VAL A 53 2.69 -1.87 -12.75
C VAL A 53 3.33 -1.31 -11.49
N ILE A 54 2.65 -1.46 -10.37
CA ILE A 54 3.15 -0.93 -9.09
C ILE A 54 4.43 -1.66 -8.66
N GLU A 55 4.49 -2.97 -8.87
CA GLU A 55 5.64 -3.77 -8.49
C GLU A 55 6.68 -3.90 -9.58
N HIS A 56 6.60 -3.06 -10.61
CA HIS A 56 7.48 -3.15 -11.77
C HIS A 56 8.97 -3.09 -11.41
N SER A 57 9.34 -2.15 -10.58
CA SER A 57 10.75 -1.97 -10.20
C SER A 57 11.14 -2.82 -9.02
N ARG A 58 10.22 -3.01 -8.11
CA ARG A 58 10.50 -3.69 -6.87
C ARG A 58 9.21 -4.25 -6.28
N LYS A 59 9.29 -5.47 -5.83
CA LYS A 59 8.16 -6.13 -5.20
C LYS A 59 7.92 -5.55 -3.81
N LEU A 60 6.65 -5.37 -3.47
CA LEU A 60 6.27 -4.91 -2.14
C LEU A 60 6.46 -6.03 -1.12
N SER A 61 6.99 -5.68 0.04
CA SER A 61 7.18 -6.63 1.12
C SER A 61 7.06 -5.95 2.47
N THR A 62 6.79 -6.76 3.48
CA THR A 62 6.68 -6.24 4.85
C THR A 62 8.02 -5.66 5.30
N GLY A 63 7.93 -4.62 6.10
CA GLY A 63 9.10 -3.91 6.61
C GLY A 63 9.54 -2.74 5.76
N GLN A 64 9.07 -2.63 4.53
CA GLN A 64 9.43 -1.51 3.67
C GLN A 64 8.73 -0.24 4.11
N PHE A 65 9.44 0.88 4.00
CA PHE A 65 8.83 2.20 4.13
C PHE A 65 8.40 2.68 2.76
N VAL A 66 7.17 3.15 2.67
CA VAL A 66 6.58 3.53 1.38
C VAL A 66 5.87 4.85 1.48
N ASN A 67 5.82 5.54 0.35
CA ASN A 67 4.94 6.70 0.15
C ASN A 67 3.87 6.25 -0.82
N ILE A 68 2.62 6.42 -0.42
CA ILE A 68 1.48 5.95 -1.20
C ILE A 68 0.61 7.10 -1.61
N ASP A 69 0.34 7.19 -2.91
CA ASP A 69 -0.70 8.05 -3.45
C ASP A 69 -1.95 7.18 -3.59
N PHE A 70 -3.05 7.65 -3.02
CA PHE A 70 -4.27 6.85 -3.00
C PHE A 70 -5.50 7.73 -3.13
N TYR A 71 -6.61 7.09 -3.44
CA TYR A 71 -7.91 7.73 -3.45
C TYR A 71 -8.89 6.85 -2.69
N ILE A 72 -9.99 7.46 -2.28
CA ILE A 72 -11.01 6.76 -1.52
C ILE A 72 -12.16 6.41 -2.46
N LYS A 73 -12.44 5.13 -2.55
CA LYS A 73 -13.58 4.63 -3.31
C LYS A 73 -14.70 4.33 -2.34
N SER A 74 -15.82 5.00 -2.50
CA SER A 74 -16.96 4.84 -1.62
C SER A 74 -18.08 4.12 -2.33
N ARG A 75 -18.74 3.24 -1.61
CA ARG A 75 -19.88 2.50 -2.12
C ARG A 75 -20.96 2.41 -1.07
N GLU A 76 -22.19 2.61 -1.50
CA GLU A 76 -23.34 2.43 -0.63
C GLU A 76 -23.97 1.07 -0.88
N TYR A 77 -24.28 0.35 0.19
CA TYR A 77 -24.95 -0.92 0.10
C TYR A 77 -25.87 -1.07 1.31
N LYS A 78 -27.17 -1.22 1.04
CA LYS A 78 -28.20 -1.37 2.09
C LYS A 78 -28.13 -0.27 3.15
N GLY A 79 -27.97 0.96 2.71
CA GLY A 79 -27.93 2.11 3.59
C GLY A 79 -26.63 2.34 4.33
N LYS A 80 -25.61 1.52 4.06
CA LYS A 80 -24.30 1.69 4.68
C LYS A 80 -23.28 2.08 3.63
N PHE A 81 -22.34 2.91 4.04
CA PHE A 81 -21.23 3.32 3.17
C PHE A 81 -20.00 2.51 3.51
N TYR A 82 -19.36 1.99 2.47
CA TYR A 82 -18.10 1.26 2.59
C TYR A 82 -17.04 2.04 1.84
N ASN A 83 -15.97 2.37 2.53
CA ASN A 83 -14.86 3.13 1.95
C ASN A 83 -13.66 2.21 1.80
N THR A 84 -13.05 2.26 0.62
CA THR A 84 -11.85 1.49 0.34
C THR A 84 -10.75 2.45 -0.08
N LEU A 85 -9.58 2.30 0.51
CA LEU A 85 -8.42 3.10 0.16
C LEU A 85 -7.70 2.43 -0.99
N MET A 86 -7.82 3.02 -2.17
CA MET A 86 -7.30 2.44 -3.41
C MET A 86 -5.95 3.04 -3.75
N ILE A 87 -4.95 2.21 -3.89
CA ILE A 87 -3.60 2.66 -4.23
C ILE A 87 -3.56 3.08 -5.69
N LYS A 88 -3.07 4.27 -5.93
CA LYS A 88 -2.76 4.72 -7.27
C LYS A 88 -1.31 4.49 -7.60
N GLU A 89 -0.42 4.82 -6.66
CA GLU A 89 1.00 4.72 -6.88
C GLU A 89 1.72 4.48 -5.57
N VAL A 90 2.78 3.71 -5.60
CA VAL A 90 3.61 3.44 -4.44
C VAL A 90 5.05 3.77 -4.78
N MET A 91 5.69 4.55 -3.91
CA MET A 91 7.11 4.80 -3.99
C MET A 91 7.78 4.16 -2.79
N ILE A 92 8.64 3.20 -3.03
CA ILE A 92 9.36 2.51 -1.97
C ILE A 92 10.59 3.33 -1.62
N GLU A 93 10.76 3.63 -0.33
CA GLU A 93 11.95 4.32 0.12
C GLU A 93 13.11 3.35 0.15
N ASP A 94 14.25 3.80 -0.34
CA ASP A 94 15.45 2.98 -0.37
C ASP A 94 16.09 2.98 1.00
N SER A 95 15.68 2.05 1.85
CA SER A 95 16.20 1.97 3.20
C SER A 95 17.68 1.58 3.23
N SER A 96 18.17 0.89 2.21
CA SER A 96 19.57 0.56 2.15
C SER A 96 20.44 1.80 1.95
N ALA A 97 20.02 2.68 1.04
CA ALA A 97 20.73 3.93 0.84
C ALA A 97 20.64 4.82 2.07
N ARG A 98 19.48 4.84 2.71
CA ARG A 98 19.29 5.61 3.92
C ARG A 98 20.20 5.13 5.04
N LEU A 99 20.30 3.82 5.21
CA LEU A 99 21.15 3.26 6.22
C LEU A 99 22.63 3.61 5.98
N ALA A 100 23.04 3.59 4.71
CA ALA A 100 24.39 3.98 4.36
C ALA A 100 24.65 5.44 4.70
N GLU A 101 23.67 6.29 4.43
CA GLU A 101 23.79 7.71 4.76
C GLU A 101 23.87 7.93 6.28
N GLU A 102 23.10 7.19 7.02
CA GLU A 102 23.09 7.32 8.46
C GLU A 102 24.42 6.86 9.07
N GLN A 103 25.05 5.89 8.46
CA GLN A 103 26.31 5.37 8.96
C GLN A 103 27.48 6.27 8.64
N VAL A 104 27.46 6.92 7.50
CA VAL A 104 28.56 7.78 7.06
C VAL A 104 28.88 8.89 8.06
N PRO A 105 27.90 9.62 8.56
CA PRO A 105 28.20 10.73 9.49
C PRO A 105 28.82 10.28 10.80
N PHE A 106 28.66 9.04 11.12
CA PHE A 106 29.14 8.53 12.40
C PHE A 106 30.49 7.86 12.32
N SER A 107 30.94 7.72 11.14
CA SER A 107 32.24 7.08 10.91
C SER A 107 33.34 8.07 10.91
#